data_ba4e5b152084aa272072ee80d1a048e7
#
_entry.id   ba4e5b152084aa272072ee80d1a048e7
#
_cell.length_a   1.000
_cell.length_b   1.000
_cell.length_c   1.000
_cell.angle_alpha   90.00
_cell.angle_beta   90.00
_cell.angle_gamma   90.00
#
_symmetry.space_group_name_H-M   'P 1'
#
loop_
_entity.id
_entity.type
_entity.pdbx_description
1 polymer ?
#
loop_
_entity_poly.entity_id
_entity_poly.type
_entity_poly.pdbx_seq_one_letter_code
_entity_poly.pdbx_strand_id
1 'polypeptide(L)'
;TKFVVKTNSKWLKKVKAAGNANFMVNSKLSGDELEVKANENCLVQFKQPIEVGVLDLDVSGSANMVVENMKVDKLNCNMGGSGSIRLKAGSANQGNYTVLSSGDIHAYGVAIPDVKCKMAGSGLAEIHPTGNLNATLVGKGNIRYKGPTAVQQRVIGKGTIEEVK
;
A
#
# COMPACT_ATOMS: atom_id res chain seq x y z
N THR A 1 4.45 27.77 3.79
CA THR A 1 3.60 27.94 5.00
C THR A 1 3.33 26.58 5.61
N LYS A 2 3.60 26.40 6.90
CA LYS A 2 3.38 25.16 7.62
C LYS A 2 2.10 25.29 8.45
N PHE A 3 1.12 24.46 8.17
CA PHE A 3 -0.09 24.35 8.98
C PHE A 3 0.03 23.12 9.89
N VAL A 4 -0.30 23.28 11.16
CA VAL A 4 -0.39 22.17 12.12
C VAL A 4 -1.85 22.07 12.57
N VAL A 5 -2.48 20.95 12.23
CA VAL A 5 -3.82 20.62 12.71
C VAL A 5 -3.68 19.63 13.86
N LYS A 6 -4.15 20.00 15.04
CA LYS A 6 -4.20 19.12 16.20
C LYS A 6 -5.63 18.61 16.36
N THR A 7 -5.82 17.31 16.43
CA THR A 7 -7.11 16.68 16.69
C THR A 7 -6.98 15.62 17.79
N ASN A 8 -7.97 15.52 18.64
CA ASN A 8 -8.06 14.49 19.66
C ASN A 8 -8.88 13.27 19.18
N SER A 9 -9.24 13.23 17.90
CA SER A 9 -10.03 12.14 17.35
C SER A 9 -9.18 10.88 17.23
N LYS A 10 -9.53 9.86 18.00
CA LYS A 10 -8.99 8.49 17.85
C LYS A 10 -9.68 7.73 16.71
N TRP A 11 -10.77 8.26 16.18
CA TRP A 11 -11.68 7.65 15.21
C TRP A 11 -11.62 8.31 13.84
N LEU A 12 -10.42 8.46 13.33
CA LEU A 12 -10.25 9.04 12.00
C LEU A 12 -10.65 7.99 10.95
N LYS A 13 -11.68 8.28 10.15
CA LYS A 13 -12.17 7.38 9.11
C LYS A 13 -11.62 7.69 7.72
N LYS A 14 -11.27 8.95 7.48
CA LYS A 14 -10.84 9.39 6.16
C LYS A 14 -9.81 10.50 6.22
N VAL A 15 -8.73 10.31 5.47
CA VAL A 15 -7.69 11.30 5.23
C VAL A 15 -7.59 11.56 3.73
N LYS A 16 -7.66 12.82 3.33
CA LYS A 16 -7.39 13.24 1.96
C LYS A 16 -6.29 14.30 1.98
N ALA A 17 -5.20 14.02 1.30
CA ALA A 17 -4.09 14.95 1.08
C ALA A 17 -3.94 15.21 -0.41
N ALA A 18 -3.77 16.46 -0.80
CA ALA A 18 -3.57 16.89 -2.18
C ALA A 18 -2.63 18.09 -2.26
N GLY A 19 -2.13 18.37 -3.44
CA GLY A 19 -1.17 19.44 -3.69
C GLY A 19 0.25 19.08 -3.25
N ASN A 20 0.99 20.08 -2.75
CA ASN A 20 2.35 19.91 -2.24
C ASN A 20 2.38 19.77 -0.70
N ALA A 21 1.33 19.24 -0.10
CA ALA A 21 1.19 19.17 1.34
C ALA A 21 1.93 17.96 1.94
N ASN A 22 2.51 18.16 3.12
CA ASN A 22 3.01 17.07 3.95
C ASN A 22 2.04 16.83 5.10
N PHE A 23 1.50 15.63 5.16
CA PHE A 23 0.56 15.21 6.19
C PHE A 23 1.20 14.14 7.08
N MET A 24 1.38 14.46 8.35
CA MET A 24 1.97 13.55 9.33
C MET A 24 0.99 13.20 10.44
N VAL A 25 0.82 11.92 10.69
CA VAL A 25 0.04 11.42 11.82
C VAL A 25 0.99 10.86 12.88
N ASN A 26 1.01 11.49 14.04
CA ASN A 26 1.87 11.13 15.16
C ASN A 26 1.14 10.38 16.28
N SER A 27 -0.11 9.99 16.05
CA SER A 27 -0.93 9.26 17.01
C SER A 27 -1.34 7.91 16.46
N LYS A 28 -1.48 6.94 17.35
CA LYS A 28 -2.08 5.64 17.02
C LYS A 28 -3.52 5.86 16.56
N LEU A 29 -3.88 5.21 15.45
CA LEU A 29 -5.24 5.20 14.92
C LEU A 29 -5.85 3.82 15.14
N SER A 30 -7.11 3.80 15.59
CA SER A 30 -7.88 2.57 15.77
C SER A 30 -9.33 2.79 15.33
N GLY A 31 -9.98 1.75 14.84
CA GLY A 31 -11.36 1.81 14.38
C GLY A 31 -11.72 0.65 13.46
N ASP A 32 -12.88 0.74 12.84
CA ASP A 32 -13.33 -0.29 11.90
C ASP A 32 -12.72 -0.12 10.50
N GLU A 33 -12.60 1.13 10.06
CA GLU A 33 -12.16 1.47 8.70
C GLU A 33 -11.36 2.77 8.68
N LEU A 34 -10.32 2.81 7.86
CA LEU A 34 -9.56 4.02 7.54
C LEU A 34 -9.30 4.09 6.03
N GLU A 35 -9.78 5.15 5.39
CA GLU A 35 -9.49 5.48 4.00
C GLU A 35 -8.46 6.62 3.94
N VAL A 36 -7.36 6.41 3.22
CA VAL A 36 -6.31 7.41 3.02
C VAL A 36 -6.10 7.64 1.53
N LYS A 37 -6.32 8.87 1.09
CA LYS A 37 -6.07 9.29 -0.29
C LYS A 37 -4.98 10.34 -0.36
N ALA A 38 -3.98 10.09 -1.19
CA ALA A 38 -2.89 11.01 -1.46
C ALA A 38 -2.81 11.30 -2.95
N ASN A 39 -2.93 12.56 -3.32
CA ASN A 39 -2.96 13.01 -4.72
C ASN A 39 -1.86 14.04 -4.98
N GLU A 40 -1.49 14.19 -6.25
CA GLU A 40 -0.49 15.16 -6.73
C GLU A 40 0.92 14.87 -6.15
N ASN A 41 1.56 15.81 -5.47
CA ASN A 41 2.94 15.66 -4.94
C ASN A 41 2.98 15.58 -3.41
N CYS A 42 1.89 15.21 -2.75
CA CYS A 42 1.86 15.19 -1.29
C CYS A 42 2.65 14.01 -0.68
N LEU A 43 3.06 14.19 0.56
CA LEU A 43 3.59 13.13 1.40
C LEU A 43 2.64 12.86 2.56
N VAL A 44 2.20 11.62 2.70
CA VAL A 44 1.39 11.17 3.84
C VAL A 44 2.21 10.17 4.66
N GLN A 45 2.38 10.44 5.94
CA GLN A 45 3.20 9.63 6.82
C GLN A 45 2.49 9.31 8.13
N PHE A 46 2.34 8.01 8.41
CA PHE A 46 1.84 7.51 9.69
C PHE A 46 3.00 6.98 10.52
N LYS A 47 3.36 7.71 11.58
CA LYS A 47 4.50 7.37 12.45
C LYS A 47 4.15 6.43 13.60
N GLN A 48 2.87 6.28 13.89
CA GLN A 48 2.36 5.40 14.93
C GLN A 48 1.50 4.28 14.31
N PRO A 49 1.31 3.16 15.01
CA PRO A 49 0.56 2.04 14.48
C PRO A 49 -0.87 2.39 14.07
N ILE A 50 -1.32 1.78 12.97
CA ILE A 50 -2.70 1.78 12.51
C ILE A 50 -3.30 0.41 12.85
N GLU A 51 -4.36 0.39 13.67
CA GLU A 51 -5.09 -0.81 14.04
C GLU A 51 -6.56 -0.65 13.66
N VAL A 52 -6.92 -1.10 12.46
CA VAL A 52 -8.28 -0.99 11.92
C VAL A 52 -8.70 -2.30 11.26
N GLY A 53 -10.00 -2.51 11.10
CA GLY A 53 -10.50 -3.68 10.37
C GLY A 53 -10.13 -3.59 8.87
N VAL A 54 -10.45 -2.48 8.22
CA VAL A 54 -10.15 -2.25 6.81
C VAL A 54 -9.28 -1.00 6.65
N LEU A 55 -8.17 -1.15 5.93
CA LEU A 55 -7.29 -0.04 5.57
C LEU A 55 -7.26 0.10 4.04
N ASP A 56 -7.77 1.22 3.55
CA ASP A 56 -7.75 1.59 2.14
C ASP A 56 -6.74 2.70 1.89
N LEU A 57 -5.70 2.39 1.12
CA LEU A 57 -4.65 3.31 0.72
C LEU A 57 -4.73 3.57 -0.78
N ASP A 58 -4.93 4.82 -1.16
CA ASP A 58 -5.08 5.24 -2.55
C ASP A 58 -4.11 6.38 -2.86
N VAL A 59 -3.20 6.12 -3.76
CA VAL A 59 -2.17 7.09 -4.19
C VAL A 59 -2.31 7.36 -5.68
N SER A 60 -2.44 8.61 -6.02
CA SER A 60 -2.45 9.08 -7.41
C SER A 60 -1.48 10.24 -7.62
N GLY A 61 -1.17 10.54 -8.88
CA GLY A 61 -0.13 11.53 -9.20
C GLY A 61 1.26 11.04 -8.80
N SER A 62 2.07 11.90 -8.22
CA SER A 62 3.43 11.62 -7.72
C SER A 62 3.51 11.58 -6.20
N ALA A 63 2.38 11.37 -5.54
CA ALA A 63 2.32 11.37 -4.07
C ALA A 63 3.04 10.15 -3.47
N ASN A 64 3.50 10.32 -2.24
CA ASN A 64 4.16 9.27 -1.49
C ASN A 64 3.43 9.01 -0.17
N MET A 65 3.31 7.75 0.19
CA MET A 65 2.67 7.33 1.43
C MET A 65 3.59 6.38 2.20
N VAL A 66 3.76 6.62 3.49
CA VAL A 66 4.59 5.80 4.38
C VAL A 66 3.77 5.40 5.61
N VAL A 67 3.70 4.11 5.87
CA VAL A 67 3.10 3.52 7.07
C VAL A 67 4.18 2.77 7.83
N GLU A 68 4.50 3.20 9.05
CA GLU A 68 5.56 2.61 9.85
C GLU A 68 5.16 1.23 10.39
N ASN A 69 3.91 1.09 10.86
CA ASN A 69 3.38 -0.18 11.36
C ASN A 69 1.87 -0.24 11.20
N MET A 70 1.34 -1.45 10.97
CA MET A 70 -0.10 -1.66 10.90
C MET A 70 -0.50 -3.06 11.32
N LYS A 71 -1.72 -3.16 11.88
CA LYS A 71 -2.40 -4.42 12.14
C LYS A 71 -3.84 -4.29 11.68
N VAL A 72 -4.17 -4.95 10.59
CA VAL A 72 -5.48 -4.81 9.92
C VAL A 72 -6.00 -6.19 9.51
N ASP A 73 -7.31 -6.29 9.31
CA ASP A 73 -7.89 -7.52 8.76
C ASP A 73 -7.78 -7.53 7.24
N LYS A 74 -8.09 -6.41 6.62
CA LYS A 74 -8.02 -6.26 5.17
C LYS A 74 -7.26 -5.01 4.77
N LEU A 75 -6.29 -5.19 3.89
CA LEU A 75 -5.49 -4.13 3.29
C LEU A 75 -5.82 -3.99 1.80
N ASN A 76 -6.18 -2.78 1.38
CA ASN A 76 -6.32 -2.43 -0.03
C ASN A 76 -5.32 -1.31 -0.35
N CYS A 77 -4.42 -1.55 -1.29
CA CYS A 77 -3.44 -0.57 -1.77
C CYS A 77 -3.65 -0.33 -3.27
N ASN A 78 -3.99 0.88 -3.62
CA ASN A 78 -4.18 1.30 -5.01
C ASN A 78 -3.15 2.37 -5.37
N MET A 79 -2.40 2.11 -6.43
CA MET A 79 -1.41 3.00 -7.00
C MET A 79 -1.80 3.36 -8.43
N GLY A 80 -2.23 4.58 -8.64
CA GLY A 80 -2.69 5.09 -9.95
C GLY A 80 -1.76 6.12 -10.59
N GLY A 81 -0.59 6.35 -10.02
CA GLY A 81 0.36 7.35 -10.52
C GLY A 81 1.81 6.85 -10.58
N SER A 82 2.76 7.76 -10.43
CA SER A 82 4.20 7.48 -10.42
C SER A 82 4.85 7.65 -9.02
N GLY A 83 4.03 7.78 -7.98
CA GLY A 83 4.49 7.88 -6.61
C GLY A 83 4.86 6.53 -5.97
N SER A 84 4.88 6.48 -4.64
CA SER A 84 5.17 5.24 -3.92
C SER A 84 4.31 5.04 -2.67
N ILE A 85 4.03 3.78 -2.36
CA ILE A 85 3.47 3.35 -1.08
C ILE A 85 4.51 2.48 -0.38
N ARG A 86 4.89 2.85 0.84
CA ARG A 86 5.83 2.09 1.67
C ARG A 86 5.16 1.63 2.95
N LEU A 87 5.04 0.33 3.11
CA LEU A 87 4.53 -0.34 4.29
C LEU A 87 5.71 -1.03 4.97
N LYS A 88 6.24 -0.45 6.05
CA LYS A 88 7.50 -0.88 6.64
C LYS A 88 7.36 -2.13 7.49
N ALA A 89 6.29 -2.22 8.27
CA ALA A 89 6.02 -3.36 9.13
C ALA A 89 4.53 -3.56 9.36
N GLY A 90 4.14 -4.76 9.73
CA GLY A 90 2.78 -5.05 10.13
C GLY A 90 2.26 -6.39 9.64
N SER A 91 0.95 -6.56 9.76
CA SER A 91 0.24 -7.74 9.31
C SER A 91 -1.17 -7.42 8.84
N ALA A 92 -1.66 -8.23 7.93
CA ALA A 92 -3.06 -8.27 7.51
C ALA A 92 -3.49 -9.72 7.29
N ASN A 93 -4.78 -10.00 7.32
CA ASN A 93 -5.30 -11.32 6.97
C ASN A 93 -5.50 -11.46 5.47
N GLN A 94 -5.85 -10.37 4.80
CA GLN A 94 -6.02 -10.32 3.34
C GLN A 94 -5.38 -9.03 2.78
N GLY A 95 -4.73 -9.13 1.63
CA GLY A 95 -4.13 -8.00 0.93
C GLY A 95 -4.52 -7.93 -0.54
N ASN A 96 -4.94 -6.77 -0.97
CA ASN A 96 -5.18 -6.45 -2.38
C ASN A 96 -4.26 -5.32 -2.79
N TYR A 97 -3.36 -5.58 -3.71
CA TYR A 97 -2.46 -4.59 -4.30
C TYR A 97 -2.83 -4.36 -5.76
N THR A 98 -3.02 -3.11 -6.12
CA THR A 98 -3.34 -2.71 -7.49
C THR A 98 -2.39 -1.60 -7.93
N VAL A 99 -1.64 -1.82 -8.99
CA VAL A 99 -0.76 -0.83 -9.62
C VAL A 99 -1.19 -0.64 -11.07
N LEU A 100 -1.69 0.54 -11.39
CA LEU A 100 -2.23 0.84 -12.74
C LEU A 100 -1.30 1.72 -13.58
N SER A 101 -0.08 1.93 -13.15
CA SER A 101 0.82 2.90 -13.76
C SER A 101 2.30 2.51 -13.56
N SER A 102 3.17 3.49 -13.36
CA SER A 102 4.60 3.29 -13.12
C SER A 102 5.03 3.50 -11.66
N GLY A 103 4.09 3.64 -10.75
CA GLY A 103 4.39 3.78 -9.33
C GLY A 103 4.77 2.47 -8.64
N ASP A 104 5.31 2.59 -7.43
CA ASP A 104 5.89 1.47 -6.69
C ASP A 104 5.18 1.20 -5.37
N ILE A 105 5.00 -0.08 -5.04
CA ILE A 105 4.53 -0.53 -3.74
C ILE A 105 5.64 -1.35 -3.08
N HIS A 106 6.08 -0.92 -1.90
CA HIS A 106 7.09 -1.61 -1.10
C HIS A 106 6.43 -2.12 0.20
N ALA A 107 6.14 -3.41 0.25
CA ALA A 107 5.40 -4.04 1.34
C ALA A 107 6.04 -5.35 1.85
N TYR A 108 7.34 -5.54 1.71
CA TYR A 108 8.04 -6.72 2.24
C TYR A 108 7.94 -6.88 3.76
N GLY A 109 7.73 -5.79 4.48
CA GLY A 109 7.56 -5.79 5.93
C GLY A 109 6.18 -6.25 6.41
N VAL A 110 5.22 -6.47 5.51
CA VAL A 110 3.84 -6.82 5.85
C VAL A 110 3.53 -8.24 5.39
N ALA A 111 3.51 -9.18 6.33
CA ALA A 111 3.20 -10.57 6.06
C ALA A 111 1.67 -10.77 5.95
N ILE A 112 1.21 -11.36 4.85
CA ILE A 112 -0.22 -11.54 4.55
C ILE A 112 -0.46 -12.95 4.02
N PRO A 113 -1.33 -13.76 4.65
CA PRO A 113 -1.64 -15.11 4.17
C PRO A 113 -2.22 -15.16 2.75
N ASP A 114 -3.19 -14.30 2.46
CA ASP A 114 -3.87 -14.27 1.17
C ASP A 114 -3.67 -12.93 0.47
N VAL A 115 -2.95 -12.96 -0.64
CA VAL A 115 -2.62 -11.76 -1.42
C VAL A 115 -3.15 -11.86 -2.84
N LYS A 116 -3.82 -10.79 -3.28
CA LYS A 116 -4.13 -10.53 -4.68
C LYS A 116 -3.32 -9.33 -5.15
N CYS A 117 -2.54 -9.50 -6.20
CA CYS A 117 -1.74 -8.42 -6.79
C CYS A 117 -2.09 -8.26 -8.27
N LYS A 118 -2.56 -7.10 -8.64
CA LYS A 118 -2.85 -6.75 -10.03
C LYS A 118 -1.99 -5.58 -10.44
N MET A 119 -1.25 -5.75 -11.54
CA MET A 119 -0.42 -4.71 -12.11
C MET A 119 -0.74 -4.52 -13.57
N ALA A 120 -0.99 -3.27 -13.97
CA ALA A 120 -1.14 -2.86 -15.36
C ALA A 120 -0.25 -1.64 -15.60
N GLY A 121 0.94 -1.85 -16.17
CA GLY A 121 1.91 -0.78 -16.38
C GLY A 121 3.35 -1.25 -16.28
N SER A 122 4.22 -0.38 -15.77
CA SER A 122 5.67 -0.60 -15.67
C SER A 122 6.24 -0.41 -14.24
N GLY A 123 5.38 -0.35 -13.24
CA GLY A 123 5.77 -0.17 -11.84
C GLY A 123 6.37 -1.42 -11.18
N LEU A 124 6.61 -1.31 -9.88
CA LEU A 124 7.14 -2.37 -9.04
C LEU A 124 6.19 -2.65 -7.87
N ALA A 125 5.90 -3.92 -7.61
CA ALA A 125 5.24 -4.34 -6.39
C ALA A 125 6.11 -5.35 -5.63
N GLU A 126 6.50 -4.99 -4.41
CA GLU A 126 7.27 -5.83 -3.49
C GLU A 126 6.37 -6.25 -2.33
N ILE A 127 6.03 -7.54 -2.27
CA ILE A 127 5.00 -8.08 -1.37
C ILE A 127 5.50 -9.30 -0.61
N HIS A 128 4.84 -9.62 0.52
CA HIS A 128 5.20 -10.75 1.37
C HIS A 128 3.96 -11.64 1.64
N PRO A 129 3.52 -12.42 0.65
CA PRO A 129 2.50 -13.45 0.87
C PRO A 129 3.09 -14.62 1.68
N THR A 130 2.31 -15.15 2.62
CA THR A 130 2.73 -16.30 3.45
C THR A 130 1.89 -17.56 3.24
N GLY A 131 0.87 -17.50 2.41
CA GLY A 131 0.00 -18.63 2.06
C GLY A 131 -0.31 -18.68 0.56
N ASN A 132 -1.16 -17.80 0.07
CA ASN A 132 -1.57 -17.78 -1.33
C ASN A 132 -1.27 -16.43 -1.99
N LEU A 133 -0.75 -16.48 -3.21
CA LEU A 133 -0.58 -15.31 -4.07
C LEU A 133 -1.32 -15.51 -5.40
N ASN A 134 -2.27 -14.64 -5.69
CA ASN A 134 -2.87 -14.54 -7.02
C ASN A 134 -2.36 -13.26 -7.69
N ALA A 135 -1.44 -13.40 -8.64
CA ALA A 135 -0.77 -12.29 -9.28
C ALA A 135 -1.12 -12.20 -10.77
N THR A 136 -1.59 -11.03 -11.19
CA THR A 136 -1.86 -10.73 -12.61
C THR A 136 -1.03 -9.51 -13.01
N LEU A 137 -0.20 -9.67 -14.03
CA LEU A 137 0.65 -8.63 -14.59
C LEU A 137 0.32 -8.41 -16.06
N VAL A 138 0.01 -7.17 -16.42
CA VAL A 138 -0.16 -6.72 -17.80
C VAL A 138 0.80 -5.57 -18.07
N GLY A 139 1.78 -5.77 -18.94
CA GLY A 139 2.75 -4.73 -19.28
C GLY A 139 4.21 -5.11 -19.09
N LYS A 140 5.00 -4.18 -18.56
CA LYS A 140 6.46 -4.32 -18.39
C LYS A 140 6.92 -4.21 -16.93
N GLY A 141 5.98 -4.12 -15.98
CA GLY A 141 6.30 -4.00 -14.56
C GLY A 141 6.83 -5.28 -13.93
N ASN A 142 7.15 -5.22 -12.66
CA ASN A 142 7.67 -6.35 -11.92
C ASN A 142 6.88 -6.55 -10.62
N ILE A 143 6.49 -7.79 -10.35
CA ILE A 143 5.96 -8.20 -9.05
C ILE A 143 7.01 -9.09 -8.40
N ARG A 144 7.53 -8.65 -7.25
CA ARG A 144 8.49 -9.40 -6.45
C ARG A 144 7.86 -9.82 -5.15
N TYR A 145 7.95 -11.08 -4.83
CA TYR A 145 7.41 -11.60 -3.57
C TYR A 145 8.45 -12.40 -2.81
N LYS A 146 8.31 -12.43 -1.49
CA LYS A 146 9.12 -13.29 -0.62
C LYS A 146 8.23 -14.12 0.29
N GLY A 147 8.73 -15.28 0.68
CA GLY A 147 8.07 -16.18 1.60
C GLY A 147 7.46 -17.42 0.94
N PRO A 148 7.20 -18.46 1.74
CA PRO A 148 6.61 -19.70 1.26
C PRO A 148 5.16 -19.44 0.86
N THR A 149 4.85 -19.56 -0.44
CA THR A 149 3.52 -19.26 -0.93
C THR A 149 3.13 -20.13 -2.12
N ALA A 150 1.84 -20.48 -2.21
CA ALA A 150 1.27 -21.05 -3.42
C ALA A 150 0.93 -19.92 -4.39
N VAL A 151 1.53 -19.96 -5.59
CA VAL A 151 1.41 -18.87 -6.56
C VAL A 151 0.53 -19.29 -7.74
N GLN A 152 -0.51 -18.49 -7.99
CA GLN A 152 -1.25 -18.47 -9.24
C GLN A 152 -0.90 -17.19 -9.98
N GLN A 153 -0.27 -17.31 -11.14
CA GLN A 153 0.23 -16.14 -11.87
C GLN A 153 -0.26 -16.11 -13.32
N ARG A 154 -0.50 -14.90 -13.80
CA ARG A 154 -0.78 -14.61 -15.20
C ARG A 154 0.02 -13.39 -15.65
N VAL A 155 0.83 -13.55 -16.68
CA VAL A 155 1.62 -12.45 -17.26
C VAL A 155 1.22 -12.24 -18.71
N ILE A 156 0.90 -11.00 -19.05
CA ILE A 156 0.61 -10.54 -20.41
C ILE A 156 1.55 -9.38 -20.72
N GLY A 157 2.58 -9.62 -21.48
CA GLY A 157 3.60 -8.61 -21.80
C GLY A 157 5.03 -9.06 -21.52
N LYS A 158 5.90 -8.11 -21.16
CA LYS A 158 7.34 -8.36 -20.93
C LYS A 158 7.75 -8.23 -19.45
N GLY A 159 6.81 -8.04 -18.56
CA GLY A 159 7.07 -7.95 -17.12
C GLY A 159 7.34 -9.31 -16.48
N THR A 160 7.76 -9.30 -15.22
CA THR A 160 8.13 -10.50 -14.46
C THR A 160 7.37 -10.61 -13.14
N ILE A 161 7.11 -11.85 -12.72
CA ILE A 161 6.65 -12.19 -11.37
C ILE A 161 7.70 -13.14 -10.81
N GLU A 162 8.42 -12.74 -9.78
CA GLU A 162 9.58 -13.48 -9.29
C GLU A 162 9.62 -13.57 -7.76
N GLU A 163 10.10 -14.71 -7.27
CA GLU A 163 10.39 -14.90 -5.86
C GLU A 163 11.77 -14.32 -5.52
N VAL A 164 11.84 -13.58 -4.43
CA VAL A 164 13.09 -13.03 -3.87
C VAL A 164 13.42 -13.80 -2.59
N LYS A 165 14.63 -14.29 -2.50
CA LYS A 165 15.16 -15.03 -1.33
C LYS A 165 15.48 -14.09 -0.16
#